data_f70de153b65916aceef1190b104eaf85
#
_entry.id   f70de153b65916aceef1190b104eaf85
#
_cell.length_a   1.000
_cell.length_b   1.000
_cell.length_c   1.000
_cell.angle_alpha   90.00
_cell.angle_beta   90.00
_cell.angle_gamma   90.00
#
_symmetry.space_group_name_H-M   'P 1'
#
loop_
_entity.id
_entity.type
_entity.pdbx_description
1 polymer ?
#
loop_
_entity_poly.entity_id
_entity_poly.type
_entity_poly.pdbx_seq_one_letter_code
_entity_poly.pdbx_strand_id
1 'polypeptide(L)'
;MLKTSIACLLLIPSLAFSAPDLSNPLPNWVDPAREAPVPSDKIFVNRLRTPTPSGFRIPAEYEPVGAVVLGWAGYTDMLSSVARAAAGAGANVLAVWGPQSVSGVPAERYTPVDISIDTVWVRDYGPFGLTGPGRLGIVDSIYRHYNYRPDDDALPVNLGRAMSVDVFGVPVILDGGNIMFDSHGNLFMTKRTYLWNSNMSQERVDAALKEYFKVKNVYAFDYAGYPGQPRDGTGHIDMFMKLLNDNTVLIALADTEPHKSNSEKALAWFKGRQAPDGRPYKVITVKGWETYGTWYTYTNSLIVNNTVIMPSYRGKAAEEAAAIAAYKEGMPGVNVVPVNSDSSIRAGGSIHCVTQTIPVLPGRTDAADYAGAVRESSAPVSPAMDQLVEMSSK
;
A
#
# COMPACT_ATOMS: atom_id res chain seq x y z
N MET A 1 56.92 -37.76 3.49
CA MET A 1 56.51 -36.44 3.99
C MET A 1 55.11 -36.12 3.47
N LEU A 2 54.09 -36.42 4.26
CA LEU A 2 52.70 -36.10 3.93
C LEU A 2 52.41 -34.65 4.33
N LYS A 3 52.04 -33.80 3.36
CA LYS A 3 51.56 -32.46 3.64
C LYS A 3 50.04 -32.52 3.87
N THR A 4 49.62 -32.38 5.12
CA THR A 4 48.22 -32.27 5.52
C THR A 4 47.79 -30.82 5.30
N SER A 5 46.99 -30.56 4.27
CA SER A 5 46.34 -29.25 4.08
C SER A 5 45.12 -29.17 4.99
N ILE A 6 45.17 -28.30 5.99
CA ILE A 6 44.02 -27.95 6.82
C ILE A 6 43.20 -26.93 6.03
N ALA A 7 42.07 -27.36 5.52
CA ALA A 7 41.05 -26.45 4.97
C ALA A 7 40.33 -25.75 6.13
N CYS A 8 40.61 -24.47 6.32
CA CYS A 8 39.90 -23.62 7.25
C CYS A 8 38.54 -23.29 6.63
N LEU A 9 37.49 -23.99 7.08
CA LEU A 9 36.11 -23.64 6.73
C LEU A 9 35.78 -22.32 7.45
N LEU A 10 35.84 -21.22 6.74
CA LEU A 10 35.25 -19.95 7.18
C LEU A 10 33.74 -20.13 7.24
N LEU A 11 33.18 -20.35 8.41
CA LEU A 11 31.78 -20.19 8.72
C LEU A 11 31.45 -18.69 8.54
N ILE A 12 30.96 -18.32 7.37
CA ILE A 12 30.30 -17.04 7.18
C ILE A 12 28.99 -17.13 8.00
N PRO A 13 28.83 -16.32 9.05
CA PRO A 13 27.53 -16.29 9.72
C PRO A 13 26.49 -15.83 8.68
N SER A 14 25.57 -16.72 8.33
CA SER A 14 24.34 -16.31 7.67
C SER A 14 23.67 -15.31 8.61
N LEU A 15 23.58 -14.06 8.23
CA LEU A 15 22.70 -13.11 8.88
C LEU A 15 21.28 -13.64 8.66
N ALA A 16 20.81 -14.44 9.62
CA ALA A 16 19.41 -14.78 9.70
C ALA A 16 18.68 -13.45 9.95
N PHE A 17 17.95 -12.95 8.95
CA PHE A 17 16.96 -11.94 9.17
C PHE A 17 16.00 -12.50 10.21
N SER A 18 15.85 -11.81 11.34
CA SER A 18 14.93 -12.27 12.38
C SER A 18 13.52 -12.09 11.86
N ALA A 19 12.69 -13.14 11.98
CA ALA A 19 11.26 -13.04 11.67
C ALA A 19 10.63 -11.86 12.42
N PRO A 20 9.65 -11.17 11.83
CA PRO A 20 8.95 -10.07 12.48
C PRO A 20 8.38 -10.49 13.84
N ASP A 21 8.49 -9.65 14.85
CA ASP A 21 7.85 -9.87 16.15
C ASP A 21 6.35 -9.56 16.07
N LEU A 22 5.55 -10.59 15.85
CA LEU A 22 4.09 -10.46 15.70
C LEU A 22 3.40 -9.93 16.97
N SER A 23 4.04 -10.07 18.14
CA SER A 23 3.49 -9.60 19.41
C SER A 23 3.74 -8.12 19.66
N ASN A 24 4.78 -7.55 19.01
CA ASN A 24 5.18 -6.16 19.13
C ASN A 24 5.57 -5.61 17.76
N PRO A 25 4.60 -5.43 16.83
CA PRO A 25 4.87 -5.00 15.46
C PRO A 25 5.51 -3.60 15.42
N LEU A 26 6.36 -3.37 14.43
CA LEU A 26 6.98 -2.06 14.21
C LEU A 26 5.94 -1.02 13.77
N PRO A 27 6.05 0.23 14.26
CA PRO A 27 5.15 1.32 13.86
C PRO A 27 5.40 1.77 12.42
N ASN A 28 4.51 2.61 11.89
CA ASN A 28 4.66 3.20 10.54
C ASN A 28 5.69 4.36 10.49
N TRP A 29 6.55 4.46 11.46
CA TRP A 29 7.75 5.30 11.49
C TRP A 29 8.93 4.46 11.95
N VAL A 30 10.14 4.91 11.66
CA VAL A 30 11.35 4.23 12.17
C VAL A 30 11.40 4.35 13.69
N ASP A 31 11.51 3.21 14.37
CA ASP A 31 11.74 3.14 15.80
C ASP A 31 13.24 2.92 16.08
N PRO A 32 14.00 3.99 16.41
CA PRO A 32 15.45 3.90 16.56
C PRO A 32 15.91 3.02 17.73
N ALA A 33 14.99 2.63 18.62
CA ALA A 33 15.29 1.68 19.69
C ALA A 33 15.27 0.22 19.21
N ARG A 34 14.61 -0.06 18.08
CA ARG A 34 14.42 -1.42 17.54
C ARG A 34 14.96 -1.60 16.12
N GLU A 35 15.23 -0.50 15.42
CA GLU A 35 15.66 -0.53 14.01
C GLU A 35 17.00 0.17 13.85
N ALA A 36 17.87 -0.39 13.03
CA ALA A 36 19.13 0.22 12.62
C ALA A 36 19.23 0.25 11.10
N PRO A 37 19.88 1.27 10.51
CA PRO A 37 20.05 1.32 9.07
C PRO A 37 20.89 0.15 8.57
N VAL A 38 20.45 -0.48 7.51
CA VAL A 38 21.18 -1.55 6.83
C VAL A 38 22.35 -0.96 6.04
N PRO A 39 23.52 -1.60 5.99
CA PRO A 39 24.64 -1.17 5.14
C PRO A 39 24.23 -1.01 3.68
N SER A 40 24.73 0.04 3.03
CA SER A 40 24.31 0.43 1.67
C SER A 40 24.54 -0.64 0.59
N ASP A 41 25.50 -1.54 0.79
CA ASP A 41 25.77 -2.68 -0.09
C ASP A 41 24.71 -3.79 -0.01
N LYS A 42 23.86 -3.75 1.01
CA LYS A 42 22.74 -4.70 1.22
C LYS A 42 21.37 -4.09 0.91
N ILE A 43 21.32 -2.81 0.54
CA ILE A 43 20.07 -2.16 0.18
C ILE A 43 19.70 -2.57 -1.24
N PHE A 44 18.51 -3.17 -1.39
CA PHE A 44 17.91 -3.41 -2.68
C PHE A 44 17.34 -2.08 -3.20
N VAL A 45 18.03 -1.43 -4.12
CA VAL A 45 17.43 -0.36 -4.91
C VAL A 45 17.01 -0.99 -6.22
N ASN A 46 15.73 -0.97 -6.55
CA ASN A 46 15.27 -1.46 -7.85
C ASN A 46 16.03 -0.73 -8.97
N ARG A 47 16.96 -1.44 -9.62
CA ARG A 47 17.79 -0.89 -10.69
C ARG A 47 17.10 -0.92 -12.05
N LEU A 48 15.99 -1.64 -12.18
CA LEU A 48 15.20 -1.73 -13.41
C LEU A 48 14.31 -0.49 -13.55
N ARG A 49 14.93 0.66 -13.82
CA ARG A 49 14.24 1.94 -14.09
C ARG A 49 13.62 1.98 -15.49
N THR A 50 13.02 0.88 -15.91
CA THR A 50 12.31 0.83 -17.17
C THR A 50 10.96 1.49 -17.01
N PRO A 51 10.66 2.55 -17.78
CA PRO A 51 9.34 3.19 -17.74
C PRO A 51 8.23 2.21 -18.10
N THR A 52 7.10 2.37 -17.44
CA THR A 52 5.89 1.59 -17.77
C THR A 52 5.54 1.76 -19.24
N PRO A 53 5.37 0.68 -20.04
CA PRO A 53 5.01 0.79 -21.44
C PRO A 53 3.65 1.46 -21.67
N SER A 54 3.41 1.92 -22.91
CA SER A 54 2.09 2.38 -23.32
C SER A 54 1.05 1.26 -23.23
N GLY A 55 -0.19 1.61 -22.95
CA GLY A 55 -1.29 0.65 -22.80
C GLY A 55 -1.49 0.12 -21.38
N PHE A 56 -0.54 0.31 -20.46
CA PHE A 56 -0.78 0.13 -19.04
C PHE A 56 -1.45 1.37 -18.43
N ARG A 57 -2.20 1.17 -17.35
CA ARG A 57 -2.70 2.22 -16.45
C ARG A 57 -2.73 1.73 -15.02
N ILE A 58 -2.69 2.65 -14.08
CA ILE A 58 -3.01 2.37 -12.69
C ILE A 58 -4.55 2.47 -12.53
N PRO A 59 -5.25 1.46 -12.00
CA PRO A 59 -6.66 1.58 -11.67
C PRO A 59 -6.87 2.38 -10.38
N ALA A 60 -8.06 2.99 -10.27
CA ALA A 60 -8.53 3.54 -9.01
C ALA A 60 -8.90 2.41 -8.03
N GLU A 61 -8.85 2.67 -6.73
CA GLU A 61 -9.11 1.63 -5.72
C GLU A 61 -10.58 1.13 -5.75
N TYR A 62 -11.53 1.95 -6.20
CA TYR A 62 -12.94 1.59 -6.38
C TYR A 62 -13.23 0.80 -7.67
N GLU A 63 -12.22 0.55 -8.51
CA GLU A 63 -12.35 -0.35 -9.66
C GLU A 63 -12.19 -1.82 -9.21
N PRO A 64 -12.55 -2.79 -10.08
CA PRO A 64 -12.52 -4.20 -9.71
C PRO A 64 -11.16 -4.68 -9.20
N VAL A 65 -11.15 -5.30 -8.03
CA VAL A 65 -9.99 -5.85 -7.33
C VAL A 65 -9.96 -7.36 -7.48
N GLY A 66 -8.84 -7.89 -7.97
CA GLY A 66 -8.60 -9.34 -8.12
C GLY A 66 -8.01 -9.96 -6.86
N ALA A 67 -7.09 -9.26 -6.19
CA ALA A 67 -6.50 -9.73 -4.95
C ALA A 67 -6.22 -8.60 -3.96
N VAL A 68 -6.26 -8.93 -2.66
CA VAL A 68 -5.78 -8.09 -1.56
C VAL A 68 -4.50 -8.70 -1.02
N VAL A 69 -3.44 -7.91 -0.96
CA VAL A 69 -2.14 -8.28 -0.38
C VAL A 69 -2.12 -7.85 1.07
N LEU A 70 -1.73 -8.76 1.96
CA LEU A 70 -1.58 -8.54 3.40
C LEU A 70 -0.15 -8.89 3.82
N GLY A 71 0.54 -7.97 4.48
CA GLY A 71 1.82 -8.23 5.15
C GLY A 71 1.59 -8.78 6.55
N TRP A 72 1.94 -10.04 6.82
CA TRP A 72 1.57 -10.70 8.09
C TRP A 72 2.59 -10.48 9.22
N ALA A 73 3.04 -9.23 9.39
CA ALA A 73 4.07 -8.86 10.38
C ALA A 73 3.48 -8.21 11.65
N GLY A 74 2.27 -8.58 12.05
CA GLY A 74 1.61 -8.08 13.26
C GLY A 74 0.10 -7.98 13.13
N TYR A 75 -0.60 -7.57 14.17
CA TYR A 75 -2.06 -7.36 14.21
C TYR A 75 -2.88 -8.52 13.61
N THR A 76 -2.52 -9.75 13.90
CA THR A 76 -3.01 -10.98 13.24
C THR A 76 -4.54 -11.14 13.28
N ASP A 77 -5.21 -10.71 14.36
CA ASP A 77 -6.68 -10.76 14.48
C ASP A 77 -7.35 -9.77 13.53
N MET A 78 -6.78 -8.57 13.40
CA MET A 78 -7.23 -7.55 12.44
C MET A 78 -7.03 -8.05 11.01
N LEU A 79 -5.83 -8.54 10.67
CA LEU A 79 -5.53 -9.08 9.34
C LEU A 79 -6.42 -10.28 9.00
N SER A 80 -6.70 -11.17 9.95
CA SER A 80 -7.64 -12.28 9.76
C SER A 80 -9.06 -11.79 9.46
N SER A 81 -9.48 -10.70 10.08
CA SER A 81 -10.79 -10.09 9.83
C SER A 81 -10.84 -9.40 8.46
N VAL A 82 -9.75 -8.71 8.06
CA VAL A 82 -9.60 -8.14 6.73
C VAL A 82 -9.61 -9.23 5.66
N ALA A 83 -8.88 -10.33 5.87
CA ALA A 83 -8.84 -11.46 4.94
C ALA A 83 -10.23 -12.06 4.69
N ARG A 84 -11.02 -12.26 5.77
CA ARG A 84 -12.41 -12.73 5.66
C ARG A 84 -13.28 -11.75 4.87
N ALA A 85 -13.17 -10.46 5.16
CA ALA A 85 -13.96 -9.44 4.47
C ALA A 85 -13.59 -9.32 3.00
N ALA A 86 -12.31 -9.37 2.65
CA ALA A 86 -11.82 -9.34 1.28
C ALA A 86 -12.26 -10.56 0.48
N ALA A 87 -12.13 -11.76 1.05
CA ALA A 87 -12.63 -13.00 0.42
C ALA A 87 -14.15 -12.99 0.26
N GLY A 88 -14.89 -12.48 1.25
CA GLY A 88 -16.34 -12.28 1.19
C GLY A 88 -16.77 -11.27 0.11
N ALA A 89 -15.92 -10.31 -0.22
CA ALA A 89 -16.08 -9.37 -1.33
C ALA A 89 -15.68 -9.95 -2.71
N GLY A 90 -15.27 -11.22 -2.75
CA GLY A 90 -14.91 -11.93 -3.99
C GLY A 90 -13.45 -11.76 -4.41
N ALA A 91 -12.61 -11.05 -3.66
CA ALA A 91 -11.19 -10.96 -3.94
C ALA A 91 -10.40 -12.17 -3.42
N ASN A 92 -9.25 -12.45 -4.01
CA ASN A 92 -8.26 -13.34 -3.42
C ASN A 92 -7.50 -12.64 -2.29
N VAL A 93 -6.89 -13.41 -1.41
CA VAL A 93 -6.01 -12.94 -0.36
C VAL A 93 -4.62 -13.49 -0.59
N LEU A 94 -3.65 -12.62 -0.84
CA LEU A 94 -2.24 -12.97 -0.90
C LEU A 94 -1.62 -12.61 0.46
N ALA A 95 -1.37 -13.61 1.28
CA ALA A 95 -0.85 -13.43 2.64
C ALA A 95 0.67 -13.58 2.66
N VAL A 96 1.37 -12.45 2.50
CA VAL A 96 2.83 -12.38 2.52
C VAL A 96 3.33 -12.65 3.93
N TRP A 97 4.25 -13.60 4.08
CA TRP A 97 4.73 -14.10 5.38
C TRP A 97 3.58 -14.61 6.29
N GLY A 98 2.46 -15.00 5.67
CA GLY A 98 1.23 -15.35 6.37
C GLY A 98 1.11 -16.82 6.76
N PRO A 99 0.11 -17.14 7.60
CA PRO A 99 -0.20 -18.52 7.95
C PRO A 99 -0.67 -19.31 6.71
N GLN A 100 -0.64 -20.63 6.79
CA GLN A 100 -1.08 -21.50 5.69
C GLN A 100 -2.59 -21.39 5.40
N SER A 101 -3.37 -20.92 6.35
CA SER A 101 -4.81 -20.69 6.18
C SER A 101 -5.31 -19.71 7.25
N VAL A 102 -6.47 -19.09 6.97
CA VAL A 102 -7.20 -18.24 7.92
C VAL A 102 -8.60 -18.80 8.07
N SER A 103 -9.03 -19.06 9.30
CA SER A 103 -10.37 -19.57 9.58
C SER A 103 -11.44 -18.63 9.00
N GLY A 104 -12.40 -19.19 8.26
CA GLY A 104 -13.48 -18.46 7.59
C GLY A 104 -13.09 -17.83 6.25
N VAL A 105 -11.87 -18.05 5.76
CA VAL A 105 -11.46 -17.71 4.37
C VAL A 105 -11.46 -19.01 3.55
N PRO A 106 -12.18 -19.08 2.42
CA PRO A 106 -12.15 -20.23 1.51
C PRO A 106 -10.74 -20.50 1.00
N ALA A 107 -10.33 -21.78 0.95
CA ALA A 107 -8.97 -22.15 0.56
C ALA A 107 -8.64 -21.75 -0.88
N GLU A 108 -9.62 -21.75 -1.77
CA GLU A 108 -9.49 -21.33 -3.17
C GLU A 108 -9.27 -19.81 -3.32
N ARG A 109 -9.55 -19.04 -2.29
CA ARG A 109 -9.35 -17.58 -2.26
C ARG A 109 -8.17 -17.14 -1.39
N TYR A 110 -7.39 -18.07 -0.87
CA TYR A 110 -6.28 -17.77 0.02
C TYR A 110 -4.98 -18.37 -0.48
N THR A 111 -3.97 -17.55 -0.60
CA THR A 111 -2.62 -17.99 -1.02
C THR A 111 -1.60 -17.46 -0.02
N PRO A 112 -0.98 -18.32 0.80
CA PRO A 112 0.20 -17.93 1.56
C PRO A 112 1.36 -17.70 0.60
N VAL A 113 2.09 -16.62 0.80
CA VAL A 113 3.24 -16.21 -0.04
C VAL A 113 4.48 -16.19 0.85
N ASP A 114 5.43 -17.06 0.54
CA ASP A 114 6.69 -17.19 1.29
C ASP A 114 7.72 -16.17 0.79
N ILE A 115 7.51 -14.91 1.16
CA ILE A 115 8.41 -13.79 0.90
C ILE A 115 8.58 -13.04 2.20
N SER A 116 9.83 -12.75 2.58
CA SER A 116 10.16 -11.98 3.79
C SER A 116 9.67 -10.53 3.69
N ILE A 117 9.24 -9.99 4.82
CA ILE A 117 8.88 -8.58 5.03
C ILE A 117 9.35 -8.14 6.41
N ASP A 118 9.61 -6.85 6.61
CA ASP A 118 9.97 -6.28 7.89
C ASP A 118 8.76 -5.83 8.70
N THR A 119 7.71 -5.32 8.01
CA THR A 119 6.55 -4.71 8.67
C THR A 119 5.22 -5.06 8.03
N VAL A 120 4.13 -4.74 8.73
CA VAL A 120 2.74 -4.93 8.27
C VAL A 120 2.29 -3.88 7.23
N TRP A 121 3.06 -2.80 7.02
CA TRP A 121 2.64 -1.60 6.29
C TRP A 121 2.70 -1.75 4.77
N VAL A 122 2.13 -2.84 4.24
CA VAL A 122 2.18 -3.20 2.82
C VAL A 122 1.59 -2.15 1.88
N ARG A 123 0.73 -1.28 2.36
CA ARG A 123 0.23 -0.13 1.59
C ARG A 123 1.37 0.77 1.14
N ASP A 124 2.35 0.99 1.99
CA ASP A 124 3.38 2.00 1.77
C ASP A 124 4.47 1.51 0.83
N TYR A 125 4.88 0.25 0.94
CA TYR A 125 5.92 -0.30 0.09
C TYR A 125 5.41 -1.01 -1.16
N GLY A 126 4.10 -1.17 -1.33
CA GLY A 126 3.50 -1.75 -2.54
C GLY A 126 3.25 -3.27 -2.43
N PRO A 127 2.95 -3.93 -3.54
CA PRO A 127 3.09 -3.53 -4.95
C PRO A 127 1.99 -2.59 -5.44
N PHE A 128 2.29 -1.72 -6.43
CA PHE A 128 1.26 -0.93 -7.09
C PHE A 128 0.83 -1.62 -8.39
N GLY A 129 -0.32 -2.27 -8.36
CA GLY A 129 -0.81 -3.08 -9.47
C GLY A 129 -1.25 -2.24 -10.67
N LEU A 130 -0.73 -2.55 -11.85
CA LEU A 130 -1.12 -1.98 -13.13
C LEU A 130 -1.97 -2.96 -13.93
N THR A 131 -2.89 -2.44 -14.70
CA THR A 131 -3.59 -3.20 -15.74
C THR A 131 -3.15 -2.75 -17.13
N GLY A 132 -2.89 -3.71 -18.00
CA GLY A 132 -2.50 -3.51 -19.38
C GLY A 132 -3.28 -4.41 -20.35
N PRO A 133 -2.97 -4.39 -21.66
CA PRO A 133 -3.64 -5.24 -22.65
C PRO A 133 -3.40 -6.73 -22.38
N GLY A 134 -4.39 -7.39 -21.77
CA GLY A 134 -4.34 -8.84 -21.49
C GLY A 134 -3.37 -9.27 -20.39
N ARG A 135 -2.77 -8.34 -19.63
CA ARG A 135 -1.79 -8.66 -18.61
C ARG A 135 -1.80 -7.66 -17.45
N LEU A 136 -1.20 -8.05 -16.34
CA LEU A 136 -0.88 -7.19 -15.21
C LEU A 136 0.56 -6.67 -15.31
N GLY A 137 0.84 -5.65 -14.52
CA GLY A 137 2.18 -5.18 -14.20
C GLY A 137 2.22 -4.64 -12.78
N ILE A 138 3.39 -4.32 -12.30
CA ILE A 138 3.62 -3.70 -10.99
C ILE A 138 4.51 -2.47 -11.19
N VAL A 139 4.13 -1.35 -10.59
CA VAL A 139 5.08 -0.27 -10.31
C VAL A 139 5.68 -0.52 -8.94
N ASP A 140 6.98 -0.42 -8.87
CA ASP A 140 7.79 -0.50 -7.66
C ASP A 140 8.41 0.87 -7.39
N SER A 141 8.20 1.43 -6.20
CA SER A 141 8.79 2.69 -5.77
C SER A 141 9.88 2.45 -4.73
N ILE A 142 10.72 3.44 -4.49
CA ILE A 142 11.64 3.38 -3.36
C ILE A 142 10.83 3.64 -2.11
N TYR A 143 10.71 2.63 -1.25
CA TYR A 143 10.04 2.79 0.04
C TYR A 143 10.77 3.82 0.92
N ARG A 144 10.04 4.71 1.61
CA ARG A 144 10.66 5.78 2.43
C ARG A 144 11.65 5.26 3.46
N HIS A 145 11.40 4.06 4.01
CA HIS A 145 12.24 3.42 5.03
C HIS A 145 13.20 2.37 4.47
N TYR A 146 13.50 2.38 3.17
CA TYR A 146 14.27 1.36 2.45
C TYR A 146 15.60 0.98 3.11
N ASN A 147 16.25 1.92 3.79
CA ASN A 147 17.53 1.67 4.48
C ASN A 147 17.37 1.09 5.91
N TYR A 148 16.15 0.95 6.41
CA TYR A 148 15.83 0.28 7.67
C TYR A 148 15.03 -1.00 7.45
N ARG A 149 14.26 -1.08 6.36
CA ARG A 149 13.28 -2.13 6.04
C ARG A 149 13.49 -2.64 4.60
N PRO A 150 14.63 -3.29 4.35
CA PRO A 150 15.01 -3.72 3.00
C PRO A 150 14.10 -4.82 2.44
N ASP A 151 13.52 -5.68 3.29
CA ASP A 151 12.61 -6.73 2.85
C ASP A 151 11.26 -6.15 2.41
N ASP A 152 10.78 -5.10 3.09
CA ASP A 152 9.61 -4.34 2.67
C ASP A 152 9.84 -3.70 1.29
N ASP A 153 10.98 -3.00 1.11
CA ASP A 153 11.33 -2.34 -0.17
C ASP A 153 11.48 -3.35 -1.32
N ALA A 154 11.91 -4.58 -1.03
CA ALA A 154 12.08 -5.63 -2.02
C ALA A 154 10.79 -6.38 -2.37
N LEU A 155 9.72 -6.26 -1.58
CA LEU A 155 8.49 -7.03 -1.78
C LEU A 155 7.88 -6.88 -3.17
N PRO A 156 7.70 -5.68 -3.77
CA PRO A 156 7.07 -5.54 -5.07
C PRO A 156 7.78 -6.35 -6.17
N VAL A 157 9.11 -6.34 -6.16
CA VAL A 157 9.92 -7.10 -7.11
C VAL A 157 9.81 -8.60 -6.88
N ASN A 158 9.89 -9.04 -5.62
CA ASN A 158 9.81 -10.46 -5.27
C ASN A 158 8.41 -11.02 -5.56
N LEU A 159 7.35 -10.25 -5.27
CA LEU A 159 5.98 -10.65 -5.57
C LEU A 159 5.72 -10.64 -7.09
N GLY A 160 6.23 -9.63 -7.82
CA GLY A 160 6.14 -9.59 -9.28
C GLY A 160 6.79 -10.81 -9.92
N ARG A 161 7.93 -11.24 -9.40
CA ARG A 161 8.62 -12.46 -9.82
C ARG A 161 7.78 -13.71 -9.51
N ALA A 162 7.23 -13.80 -8.29
CA ALA A 162 6.35 -14.91 -7.89
C ALA A 162 5.06 -15.00 -8.72
N MET A 163 4.52 -13.86 -9.16
CA MET A 163 3.34 -13.78 -10.03
C MET A 163 3.66 -13.84 -11.52
N SER A 164 4.94 -13.86 -11.92
CA SER A 164 5.39 -13.78 -13.31
C SER A 164 4.83 -12.56 -14.06
N VAL A 165 4.82 -11.39 -13.41
CA VAL A 165 4.39 -10.12 -13.98
C VAL A 165 5.56 -9.12 -14.09
N ASP A 166 5.48 -8.22 -15.07
CA ASP A 166 6.49 -7.18 -15.27
C ASP A 166 6.50 -6.19 -14.09
N VAL A 167 7.71 -5.80 -13.67
CA VAL A 167 7.91 -4.79 -12.62
C VAL A 167 8.66 -3.59 -13.17
N PHE A 168 8.12 -2.38 -12.92
CA PHE A 168 8.64 -1.11 -13.42
C PHE A 168 9.08 -0.23 -12.23
N GLY A 169 10.38 -0.09 -12.03
CA GLY A 169 10.95 0.65 -10.90
C GLY A 169 10.93 2.16 -11.11
N VAL A 170 10.06 2.89 -10.42
CA VAL A 170 10.01 4.35 -10.46
C VAL A 170 11.12 4.95 -9.57
N PRO A 171 11.92 5.92 -10.08
CA PRO A 171 13.04 6.50 -9.33
C PRO A 171 12.57 7.61 -8.34
N VAL A 172 11.53 7.34 -7.56
CA VAL A 172 10.93 8.28 -6.60
C VAL A 172 10.73 7.57 -5.27
N ILE A 173 11.11 8.22 -4.18
CA ILE A 173 10.77 7.79 -2.82
C ILE A 173 9.29 8.11 -2.61
N LEU A 174 8.50 7.08 -2.31
CA LEU A 174 7.05 7.16 -2.24
C LEU A 174 6.49 6.13 -1.26
N ASP A 175 5.55 6.56 -0.42
CA ASP A 175 4.70 5.67 0.35
C ASP A 175 3.33 5.59 -0.31
N GLY A 176 2.80 4.38 -0.50
CA GLY A 176 1.51 4.16 -1.17
C GLY A 176 0.30 4.67 -0.40
N GLY A 177 0.38 4.80 0.92
CA GLY A 177 -0.64 5.48 1.72
C GLY A 177 -0.75 6.97 1.39
N ASN A 178 0.29 7.52 0.77
CA ASN A 178 0.32 8.92 0.34
C ASN A 178 -0.13 9.14 -1.12
N ILE A 179 -0.71 8.15 -1.78
CA ILE A 179 -1.22 8.33 -3.15
C ILE A 179 -2.60 7.73 -3.32
N MET A 180 -3.44 8.38 -4.12
CA MET A 180 -4.73 7.89 -4.59
C MET A 180 -4.87 8.18 -6.08
N PHE A 181 -5.65 7.37 -6.77
CA PHE A 181 -5.90 7.51 -8.20
C PHE A 181 -7.39 7.55 -8.48
N ASP A 182 -7.80 8.32 -9.49
CA ASP A 182 -9.10 8.15 -10.12
C ASP A 182 -8.99 7.38 -11.45
N SER A 183 -10.12 6.97 -12.03
CA SER A 183 -10.13 6.22 -13.28
C SER A 183 -9.76 7.04 -14.52
N HIS A 184 -9.68 8.36 -14.38
CA HIS A 184 -9.37 9.30 -15.46
C HIS A 184 -7.88 9.66 -15.57
N GLY A 185 -7.06 9.11 -14.66
CA GLY A 185 -5.62 9.32 -14.64
C GLY A 185 -5.19 10.56 -13.83
N ASN A 186 -5.92 10.91 -12.80
CA ASN A 186 -5.48 11.86 -11.81
C ASN A 186 -4.85 11.13 -10.62
N LEU A 187 -3.72 11.63 -10.15
CA LEU A 187 -3.04 11.22 -8.93
C LEU A 187 -3.20 12.32 -7.89
N PHE A 188 -3.63 11.94 -6.70
CA PHE A 188 -3.76 12.80 -5.53
C PHE A 188 -2.75 12.34 -4.47
N MET A 189 -1.97 13.27 -3.92
CA MET A 189 -0.98 12.99 -2.89
C MET A 189 -0.83 14.17 -1.94
N THR A 190 -0.06 14.02 -0.87
CA THR A 190 0.40 15.16 -0.10
C THR A 190 1.79 15.61 -0.54
N LYS A 191 2.15 16.85 -0.20
CA LYS A 191 3.48 17.42 -0.45
C LYS A 191 4.63 16.68 0.26
N ARG A 192 4.31 15.68 1.10
CA ARG A 192 5.34 14.80 1.71
C ARG A 192 6.22 14.16 0.66
N THR A 193 5.66 13.71 -0.47
CA THR A 193 6.43 13.11 -1.58
C THR A 193 7.52 14.05 -2.08
N TYR A 194 7.25 15.36 -2.21
CA TYR A 194 8.27 16.31 -2.62
C TYR A 194 9.38 16.48 -1.59
N LEU A 195 9.04 16.43 -0.30
CA LEU A 195 10.05 16.53 0.77
C LEU A 195 10.99 15.32 0.79
N TRP A 196 10.46 14.12 0.56
CA TRP A 196 11.29 12.91 0.49
C TRP A 196 12.23 12.91 -0.72
N ASN A 197 11.85 13.62 -1.80
CA ASN A 197 12.62 13.76 -3.04
C ASN A 197 13.20 15.16 -3.19
N SER A 198 13.68 15.78 -2.11
CA SER A 198 14.19 17.16 -2.11
C SER A 198 15.43 17.38 -2.97
N ASN A 199 16.08 16.32 -3.44
CA ASN A 199 17.15 16.35 -4.45
C ASN A 199 16.62 16.49 -5.90
N MET A 200 15.30 16.47 -6.10
CA MET A 200 14.63 16.66 -7.39
C MET A 200 13.72 17.88 -7.33
N SER A 201 13.48 18.54 -8.47
CA SER A 201 12.40 19.54 -8.54
C SER A 201 11.02 18.85 -8.53
N GLN A 202 9.97 19.59 -8.12
CA GLN A 202 8.61 19.05 -8.10
C GLN A 202 8.16 18.60 -9.49
N GLU A 203 8.52 19.33 -10.53
CA GLU A 203 8.21 18.99 -11.92
C GLU A 203 8.85 17.66 -12.34
N ARG A 204 10.06 17.36 -11.86
CA ARG A 204 10.73 16.09 -12.14
C ARG A 204 10.08 14.92 -11.40
N VAL A 205 9.66 15.14 -10.16
CA VAL A 205 8.87 14.14 -9.41
C VAL A 205 7.56 13.87 -10.13
N ASP A 206 6.82 14.92 -10.50
CA ASP A 206 5.55 14.80 -11.22
C ASP A 206 5.71 14.09 -12.57
N ALA A 207 6.78 14.40 -13.32
CA ALA A 207 7.10 13.75 -14.59
C ALA A 207 7.33 12.24 -14.40
N ALA A 208 8.09 11.85 -13.37
CA ALA A 208 8.31 10.45 -13.06
C ALA A 208 7.00 9.74 -12.66
N LEU A 209 6.19 10.36 -11.78
CA LEU A 209 4.89 9.79 -11.40
C LEU A 209 3.97 9.61 -12.62
N LYS A 210 3.90 10.60 -13.52
CA LYS A 210 3.12 10.52 -14.77
C LYS A 210 3.61 9.40 -15.69
N GLU A 211 4.92 9.27 -15.84
CA GLU A 211 5.51 8.28 -16.73
C GLU A 211 5.30 6.85 -16.24
N TYR A 212 5.49 6.59 -14.95
CA TYR A 212 5.47 5.24 -14.40
C TYR A 212 4.06 4.78 -14.00
N PHE A 213 3.24 5.63 -13.41
CA PHE A 213 1.85 5.31 -13.07
C PHE A 213 0.86 5.55 -14.23
N LYS A 214 1.33 6.11 -15.35
CA LYS A 214 0.49 6.45 -16.53
C LYS A 214 -0.65 7.41 -16.19
N VAL A 215 -0.40 8.33 -15.27
CA VAL A 215 -1.35 9.37 -14.91
C VAL A 215 -1.12 10.65 -15.73
N LYS A 216 -2.17 11.46 -15.87
CA LYS A 216 -2.15 12.71 -16.63
C LYS A 216 -1.83 13.91 -15.75
N ASN A 217 -2.42 13.92 -14.55
CA ASN A 217 -2.32 15.04 -13.61
C ASN A 217 -1.88 14.56 -12.23
N VAL A 218 -1.13 15.40 -11.53
CA VAL A 218 -0.72 15.22 -10.14
C VAL A 218 -1.25 16.40 -9.33
N TYR A 219 -1.96 16.12 -8.25
CA TYR A 219 -2.49 17.10 -7.32
C TYR A 219 -1.90 16.88 -5.93
N ALA A 220 -1.16 17.86 -5.43
CA ALA A 220 -0.48 17.78 -4.14
C ALA A 220 -1.18 18.65 -3.08
N PHE A 221 -1.62 18.03 -2.01
CA PHE A 221 -2.29 18.63 -0.85
C PHE A 221 -1.30 18.94 0.27
N ASP A 222 -1.66 19.86 1.16
CA ASP A 222 -0.99 19.97 2.45
C ASP A 222 -1.33 18.74 3.31
N TYR A 223 -0.60 18.55 4.40
CA TYR A 223 -0.90 17.59 5.46
C TYR A 223 -0.89 18.31 6.82
N ALA A 224 -1.51 17.72 7.83
CA ALA A 224 -1.54 18.29 9.17
C ALA A 224 -0.15 18.25 9.81
N GLY A 225 0.32 19.39 10.33
CA GLY A 225 1.64 19.53 10.97
C GLY A 225 2.56 20.51 10.24
N TYR A 226 3.85 20.38 10.52
CA TYR A 226 4.89 21.21 9.90
C TYR A 226 5.66 20.43 8.83
N PRO A 227 6.37 21.09 7.91
CA PRO A 227 7.23 20.43 6.94
C PRO A 227 8.19 19.45 7.62
N GLY A 228 8.14 18.17 7.20
CA GLY A 228 8.94 17.10 7.79
C GLY A 228 8.41 16.52 9.11
N GLN A 229 7.43 17.16 9.76
CA GLN A 229 6.86 16.75 11.04
C GLN A 229 5.33 16.65 10.97
N PRO A 230 4.79 15.60 10.34
CA PRO A 230 3.36 15.39 10.26
C PRO A 230 2.77 15.07 11.64
N ARG A 231 1.59 15.61 11.92
CA ARG A 231 0.92 15.45 13.21
C ARG A 231 0.40 14.04 13.44
N ASP A 232 0.01 13.34 12.39
CA ASP A 232 -0.46 11.95 12.41
C ASP A 232 0.68 10.91 12.32
N GLY A 233 1.94 11.35 12.29
CA GLY A 233 3.14 10.52 12.14
C GLY A 233 3.52 10.21 10.70
N THR A 234 2.56 10.16 9.76
CA THR A 234 2.78 9.79 8.35
C THR A 234 2.73 10.97 7.38
N GLY A 235 1.75 11.86 7.54
CA GLY A 235 1.44 12.93 6.60
C GLY A 235 0.85 12.40 5.28
N HIS A 236 0.27 11.21 5.33
CA HIS A 236 -0.32 10.53 4.17
C HIS A 236 -1.72 11.07 3.86
N ILE A 237 -2.10 10.98 2.58
CA ILE A 237 -3.40 11.47 2.11
C ILE A 237 -4.55 10.59 2.61
N ASP A 238 -4.33 9.30 2.78
CA ASP A 238 -5.33 8.32 3.24
C ASP A 238 -5.74 8.53 4.71
N MET A 239 -4.96 9.32 5.46
CA MET A 239 -5.28 9.66 6.83
C MET A 239 -6.38 10.73 6.96
N PHE A 240 -6.73 11.43 5.87
CA PHE A 240 -7.78 12.45 5.94
C PHE A 240 -8.72 12.47 4.74
N MET A 241 -8.44 11.70 3.68
CA MET A 241 -9.22 11.68 2.45
C MET A 241 -9.36 10.29 1.88
N LYS A 242 -10.49 10.03 1.18
CA LYS A 242 -10.74 8.80 0.43
C LYS A 242 -11.58 9.11 -0.82
N LEU A 243 -11.11 8.69 -1.99
CA LEU A 243 -11.93 8.70 -3.20
C LEU A 243 -12.89 7.52 -3.16
N LEU A 244 -14.20 7.78 -3.34
CA LEU A 244 -15.23 6.76 -3.37
C LEU A 244 -15.63 6.36 -4.80
N ASN A 245 -15.47 7.28 -5.72
CA ASN A 245 -15.61 7.12 -7.17
C ASN A 245 -15.04 8.36 -7.87
N ASP A 246 -15.21 8.49 -9.19
CA ASP A 246 -14.62 9.58 -9.98
C ASP A 246 -15.09 10.97 -9.58
N ASN A 247 -16.25 11.12 -8.94
CA ASN A 247 -16.81 12.41 -8.58
C ASN A 247 -17.18 12.56 -7.10
N THR A 248 -16.85 11.58 -6.25
CA THR A 248 -17.21 11.62 -4.83
C THR A 248 -15.98 11.38 -3.96
N VAL A 249 -15.75 12.28 -3.02
CA VAL A 249 -14.67 12.19 -2.05
C VAL A 249 -15.21 12.22 -0.63
N LEU A 250 -14.63 11.37 0.23
CA LEU A 250 -14.85 11.38 1.68
C LEU A 250 -13.70 12.09 2.35
N ILE A 251 -13.98 13.07 3.22
CA ILE A 251 -12.99 13.85 3.95
C ILE A 251 -13.23 13.74 5.45
N ALA A 252 -12.19 13.41 6.21
CA ALA A 252 -12.23 13.41 7.67
C ALA A 252 -12.08 14.86 8.17
N LEU A 253 -13.12 15.40 8.80
CA LEU A 253 -13.09 16.71 9.42
C LEU A 253 -12.68 16.62 10.89
N ALA A 254 -11.79 17.50 11.29
CA ALA A 254 -11.32 17.66 12.66
C ALA A 254 -11.85 18.93 13.31
N ASP A 255 -12.00 18.89 14.63
CA ASP A 255 -12.39 20.04 15.44
C ASP A 255 -11.18 20.84 15.95
N THR A 256 -9.96 20.26 15.89
CA THR A 256 -8.72 20.81 16.47
C THR A 256 -7.61 20.97 15.44
N GLU A 257 -6.78 22.00 15.65
CA GLU A 257 -5.57 22.23 14.85
C GLU A 257 -4.48 21.19 15.15
N PRO A 258 -3.62 20.87 14.18
CA PRO A 258 -3.55 21.38 12.81
C PRO A 258 -4.44 20.59 11.81
N HIS A 259 -5.11 19.54 12.25
CA HIS A 259 -5.96 18.69 11.39
C HIS A 259 -7.15 19.45 10.84
N LYS A 260 -7.73 20.39 11.63
CA LYS A 260 -8.87 21.23 11.20
C LYS A 260 -8.52 22.01 9.93
N SER A 261 -7.50 22.85 10.00
CA SER A 261 -7.07 23.65 8.84
C SER A 261 -6.74 22.81 7.63
N ASN A 262 -6.13 21.63 7.83
CA ASN A 262 -5.77 20.74 6.73
C ASN A 262 -7.02 20.18 6.02
N SER A 263 -7.97 19.67 6.78
CA SER A 263 -9.21 19.10 6.23
C SER A 263 -10.11 20.17 5.59
N GLU A 264 -10.17 21.38 6.16
CA GLU A 264 -10.91 22.53 5.58
C GLU A 264 -10.32 22.95 4.22
N LYS A 265 -8.98 22.98 4.08
CA LYS A 265 -8.31 23.25 2.80
C LYS A 265 -8.62 22.19 1.75
N ALA A 266 -8.58 20.91 2.12
CA ALA A 266 -8.95 19.83 1.21
C ALA A 266 -10.42 19.92 0.79
N LEU A 267 -11.33 20.16 1.73
CA LEU A 267 -12.75 20.39 1.48
C LEU A 267 -12.97 21.54 0.48
N ALA A 268 -12.31 22.68 0.71
CA ALA A 268 -12.41 23.87 -0.15
C ALA A 268 -11.88 23.58 -1.56
N TRP A 269 -10.82 22.79 -1.69
CA TRP A 269 -10.24 22.42 -2.97
C TRP A 269 -11.24 21.63 -3.83
N PHE A 270 -11.92 20.63 -3.28
CA PHE A 270 -12.92 19.85 -4.00
C PHE A 270 -14.22 20.62 -4.28
N LYS A 271 -14.71 21.41 -3.33
CA LYS A 271 -15.92 22.23 -3.52
C LYS A 271 -15.78 23.27 -4.65
N GLY A 272 -14.57 23.72 -4.94
CA GLY A 272 -14.29 24.68 -5.99
C GLY A 272 -14.05 24.07 -7.38
N ARG A 273 -14.18 22.75 -7.54
CA ARG A 273 -13.77 22.06 -8.77
C ARG A 273 -14.84 21.13 -9.33
N GLN A 274 -14.73 20.91 -10.64
CA GLN A 274 -15.47 19.86 -11.32
C GLN A 274 -14.66 18.56 -11.33
N ALA A 275 -15.37 17.46 -11.20
CA ALA A 275 -14.84 16.11 -11.43
C ALA A 275 -14.57 15.90 -12.93
N PRO A 276 -13.85 14.84 -13.31
CA PRO A 276 -13.53 14.57 -14.72
C PRO A 276 -14.73 14.43 -15.64
N ASP A 277 -15.89 14.08 -15.10
CA ASP A 277 -17.16 13.99 -15.84
C ASP A 277 -17.88 15.35 -16.04
N GLY A 278 -17.25 16.45 -15.59
CA GLY A 278 -17.77 17.82 -15.71
C GLY A 278 -18.77 18.21 -14.62
N ARG A 279 -19.17 17.31 -13.71
CA ARG A 279 -20.03 17.63 -12.58
C ARG A 279 -19.20 18.16 -11.40
N PRO A 280 -19.77 18.98 -10.51
CA PRO A 280 -19.13 19.33 -9.26
C PRO A 280 -18.77 18.07 -8.45
N TYR A 281 -17.63 18.07 -7.77
CA TYR A 281 -17.33 17.00 -6.83
C TYR A 281 -18.38 16.95 -5.71
N LYS A 282 -18.91 15.76 -5.44
CA LYS A 282 -19.66 15.47 -4.22
C LYS A 282 -18.69 15.25 -3.09
N VAL A 283 -18.74 16.10 -2.07
CA VAL A 283 -17.91 15.96 -0.89
C VAL A 283 -18.76 15.48 0.27
N ILE A 284 -18.43 14.32 0.80
CA ILE A 284 -19.02 13.74 2.01
C ILE A 284 -18.02 13.87 3.13
N THR A 285 -18.46 14.07 4.35
CA THR A 285 -17.58 14.26 5.49
C THR A 285 -17.84 13.25 6.58
N VAL A 286 -16.78 12.83 7.25
CA VAL A 286 -16.83 12.03 8.48
C VAL A 286 -16.03 12.71 9.57
N LYS A 287 -16.30 12.35 10.82
CA LYS A 287 -15.52 12.88 11.93
C LYS A 287 -14.14 12.23 11.99
N GLY A 288 -13.10 13.07 12.06
CA GLY A 288 -11.76 12.68 12.51
C GLY A 288 -11.47 13.33 13.86
N TRP A 289 -10.63 12.74 14.70
CA TRP A 289 -10.27 13.29 15.99
C TRP A 289 -8.87 12.86 16.41
N GLU A 290 -8.26 13.66 17.28
CA GLU A 290 -7.00 13.31 17.92
C GLU A 290 -7.20 13.02 19.41
N THR A 291 -6.57 11.97 19.90
CA THR A 291 -6.54 11.65 21.33
C THR A 291 -5.15 11.15 21.70
N TYR A 292 -4.53 11.80 22.68
CA TYR A 292 -3.18 11.48 23.17
C TYR A 292 -2.13 11.36 22.04
N GLY A 293 -2.18 12.28 21.06
CA GLY A 293 -1.24 12.29 19.94
C GLY A 293 -1.52 11.29 18.84
N THR A 294 -2.57 10.48 18.96
CA THR A 294 -3.02 9.56 17.92
C THR A 294 -4.17 10.18 17.14
N TRP A 295 -4.02 10.24 15.81
CA TRP A 295 -5.08 10.67 14.90
C TRP A 295 -5.95 9.48 14.50
N TYR A 296 -7.25 9.58 14.72
CA TYR A 296 -8.26 8.57 14.39
C TYR A 296 -9.09 9.04 13.20
N THR A 297 -9.30 8.16 12.24
CA THR A 297 -10.06 8.46 11.03
C THR A 297 -10.76 7.23 10.47
N TYR A 298 -11.89 7.44 9.80
CA TYR A 298 -12.59 6.40 9.04
C TYR A 298 -12.21 6.40 7.55
N THR A 299 -11.39 7.37 7.08
CA THR A 299 -10.91 7.41 5.69
C THR A 299 -9.81 6.39 5.40
N ASN A 300 -9.09 5.90 6.43
CA ASN A 300 -8.08 4.86 6.28
C ASN A 300 -8.72 3.46 6.13
N SER A 301 -9.60 3.33 5.16
CA SER A 301 -10.38 2.14 4.77
C SER A 301 -9.89 1.56 3.47
N LEU A 302 -10.28 0.33 3.16
CA LEU A 302 -10.03 -0.34 1.89
C LEU A 302 -11.34 -0.55 1.14
N ILE A 303 -11.38 -0.19 -0.15
CA ILE A 303 -12.47 -0.53 -1.06
C ILE A 303 -12.08 -1.79 -1.83
N VAL A 304 -12.89 -2.83 -1.72
CA VAL A 304 -12.72 -4.09 -2.45
C VAL A 304 -14.04 -4.44 -3.12
N ASN A 305 -14.11 -4.26 -4.43
CA ASN A 305 -15.32 -4.53 -5.21
C ASN A 305 -16.53 -3.77 -4.60
N ASN A 306 -17.61 -4.47 -4.22
CA ASN A 306 -18.78 -3.85 -3.60
C ASN A 306 -18.70 -3.82 -2.06
N THR A 307 -17.51 -3.76 -1.48
CA THR A 307 -17.32 -3.77 -0.02
C THR A 307 -16.30 -2.71 0.40
N VAL A 308 -16.61 -1.95 1.44
CA VAL A 308 -15.67 -1.10 2.17
C VAL A 308 -15.30 -1.82 3.47
N ILE A 309 -14.03 -2.13 3.63
CA ILE A 309 -13.47 -2.60 4.91
C ILE A 309 -13.00 -1.36 5.66
N MET A 310 -13.70 -0.99 6.72
CA MET A 310 -13.56 0.27 7.42
C MET A 310 -12.95 0.07 8.81
N PRO A 311 -12.07 0.96 9.28
CA PRO A 311 -11.64 0.91 10.69
C PRO A 311 -12.82 1.07 11.65
N SER A 312 -12.74 0.38 12.77
CA SER A 312 -13.66 0.47 13.90
C SER A 312 -12.88 0.75 15.18
N TYR A 313 -13.43 1.59 16.04
CA TYR A 313 -12.77 2.03 17.26
C TYR A 313 -13.68 1.85 18.46
N ARG A 314 -13.15 1.26 19.53
CA ARG A 314 -13.91 0.98 20.76
C ARG A 314 -14.50 2.26 21.36
N GLY A 315 -15.78 2.20 21.74
CA GLY A 315 -16.50 3.33 22.35
C GLY A 315 -16.90 4.45 21.38
N LYS A 316 -16.84 4.20 20.06
CA LYS A 316 -17.15 5.14 19.00
C LYS A 316 -18.34 4.73 18.12
N ALA A 317 -19.35 4.08 18.73
CA ALA A 317 -20.49 3.51 17.98
C ALA A 317 -21.29 4.57 17.20
N ALA A 318 -21.44 5.77 17.71
CA ALA A 318 -22.16 6.85 17.00
C ALA A 318 -21.37 7.37 15.80
N GLU A 319 -20.08 7.61 15.97
CA GLU A 319 -19.17 8.04 14.89
C GLU A 319 -19.02 6.93 13.84
N GLU A 320 -18.97 5.67 14.24
CA GLU A 320 -18.93 4.52 13.35
C GLU A 320 -20.22 4.41 12.52
N ALA A 321 -21.38 4.53 13.14
CA ALA A 321 -22.67 4.52 12.43
C ALA A 321 -22.76 5.67 11.40
N ALA A 322 -22.27 6.85 11.76
CA ALA A 322 -22.21 8.00 10.85
C ALA A 322 -21.24 7.74 9.67
N ALA A 323 -20.09 7.12 9.92
CA ALA A 323 -19.14 6.75 8.88
C ALA A 323 -19.72 5.70 7.92
N ILE A 324 -20.40 4.67 8.44
CA ILE A 324 -21.11 3.68 7.61
C ILE A 324 -22.15 4.36 6.71
N ALA A 325 -22.93 5.29 7.26
CA ALA A 325 -23.91 6.04 6.49
C ALA A 325 -23.27 6.89 5.38
N ALA A 326 -22.12 7.54 5.68
CA ALA A 326 -21.36 8.34 4.72
C ALA A 326 -20.84 7.49 3.55
N TYR A 327 -20.30 6.30 3.82
CA TYR A 327 -19.87 5.36 2.76
C TYR A 327 -21.06 4.94 1.90
N LYS A 328 -22.20 4.57 2.50
CA LYS A 328 -23.40 4.18 1.76
C LYS A 328 -24.01 5.32 0.97
N GLU A 329 -23.88 6.56 1.43
CA GLU A 329 -24.28 7.76 0.67
C GLU A 329 -23.38 7.99 -0.55
N GLY A 330 -22.06 7.78 -0.42
CA GLY A 330 -21.09 7.97 -1.49
C GLY A 330 -21.05 6.82 -2.49
N MET A 331 -21.37 5.61 -2.03
CA MET A 331 -21.35 4.36 -2.79
C MET A 331 -22.68 3.59 -2.57
N PRO A 332 -23.77 3.97 -3.24
CA PRO A 332 -25.08 3.32 -3.05
C PRO A 332 -25.00 1.80 -3.28
N GLY A 333 -25.52 1.04 -2.33
CA GLY A 333 -25.53 -0.43 -2.37
C GLY A 333 -24.24 -1.09 -1.86
N VAL A 334 -23.23 -0.32 -1.44
CA VAL A 334 -21.99 -0.88 -0.89
C VAL A 334 -22.23 -1.59 0.44
N ASN A 335 -21.55 -2.71 0.63
CA ASN A 335 -21.43 -3.34 1.93
C ASN A 335 -20.31 -2.66 2.73
N VAL A 336 -20.52 -2.37 4.02
CA VAL A 336 -19.50 -1.78 4.90
C VAL A 336 -19.23 -2.74 6.04
N VAL A 337 -17.96 -3.16 6.17
CA VAL A 337 -17.49 -4.13 7.18
C VAL A 337 -16.54 -3.40 8.13
N PRO A 338 -16.98 -3.06 9.35
CA PRO A 338 -16.11 -2.51 10.38
C PRO A 338 -15.12 -3.56 10.91
N VAL A 339 -13.85 -3.20 11.04
CA VAL A 339 -12.80 -4.05 11.60
C VAL A 339 -12.05 -3.29 12.70
N ASN A 340 -11.92 -3.86 13.88
CA ASN A 340 -11.24 -3.23 15.00
C ASN A 340 -9.78 -2.86 14.65
N SER A 341 -9.45 -1.60 14.84
CA SER A 341 -8.16 -1.00 14.51
C SER A 341 -7.54 -0.24 15.69
N ASP A 342 -8.03 -0.45 16.92
CA ASP A 342 -7.56 0.26 18.12
C ASP A 342 -6.05 0.17 18.34
N SER A 343 -5.44 -0.96 18.00
CA SER A 343 -4.01 -1.20 18.22
C SER A 343 -3.17 -0.61 17.08
N SER A 344 -3.56 -0.85 15.83
CA SER A 344 -2.78 -0.46 14.66
C SER A 344 -2.76 1.06 14.45
N ILE A 345 -3.88 1.75 14.72
CA ILE A 345 -3.95 3.21 14.55
C ILE A 345 -2.95 3.96 15.44
N ARG A 346 -2.65 3.44 16.64
CA ARG A 346 -1.64 4.02 17.54
C ARG A 346 -0.22 3.89 17.00
N ALA A 347 -0.01 2.96 16.08
CA ALA A 347 1.25 2.74 15.39
C ALA A 347 1.30 3.43 14.01
N GLY A 348 0.33 4.29 13.69
CA GLY A 348 0.35 5.16 12.52
C GLY A 348 -0.49 4.72 11.34
N GLY A 349 -1.41 3.76 11.50
CA GLY A 349 -2.30 3.36 10.41
C GLY A 349 -3.38 2.37 10.80
N SER A 350 -4.35 2.20 9.92
CA SER A 350 -5.47 1.27 10.09
C SER A 350 -5.54 0.29 8.91
N ILE A 351 -6.76 0.04 8.43
CA ILE A 351 -7.05 -0.97 7.40
C ILE A 351 -6.33 -0.68 6.08
N HIS A 352 -6.35 0.57 5.61
CA HIS A 352 -5.70 0.92 4.34
C HIS A 352 -4.19 0.71 4.40
N CYS A 353 -3.56 1.16 5.48
CA CYS A 353 -2.11 1.09 5.64
C CYS A 353 -1.56 -0.36 5.67
N VAL A 354 -2.36 -1.35 6.08
CA VAL A 354 -1.95 -2.76 6.17
C VAL A 354 -2.45 -3.60 5.00
N THR A 355 -2.95 -2.96 3.94
CA THR A 355 -3.52 -3.63 2.76
C THR A 355 -3.02 -3.01 1.47
N GLN A 356 -2.83 -3.83 0.44
CA GLN A 356 -2.61 -3.37 -0.92
C GLN A 356 -3.50 -4.17 -1.88
N THR A 357 -3.77 -3.64 -3.07
CA THR A 357 -4.65 -4.28 -4.05
C THR A 357 -3.93 -4.60 -5.35
N ILE A 358 -4.28 -5.75 -5.92
CA ILE A 358 -3.93 -6.15 -7.29
C ILE A 358 -5.21 -6.11 -8.12
N PRO A 359 -5.24 -5.41 -9.25
CA PRO A 359 -6.43 -5.34 -10.10
C PRO A 359 -6.77 -6.70 -10.71
N VAL A 360 -8.02 -6.81 -11.19
CA VAL A 360 -8.46 -8.01 -11.94
C VAL A 360 -7.65 -8.14 -13.22
N LEU A 361 -7.27 -9.36 -13.59
CA LEU A 361 -6.67 -9.67 -14.88
C LEU A 361 -7.61 -9.26 -16.02
N PRO A 362 -7.14 -8.47 -16.99
CA PRO A 362 -7.97 -8.07 -18.13
C PRO A 362 -8.59 -9.28 -18.85
N GLY A 363 -9.90 -9.22 -19.10
CA GLY A 363 -10.65 -10.28 -19.74
C GLY A 363 -11.07 -11.45 -18.84
N ARG A 364 -10.81 -11.38 -17.52
CA ARG A 364 -11.27 -12.34 -16.51
C ARG A 364 -12.05 -11.61 -15.42
N THR A 365 -13.21 -12.13 -15.09
CA THR A 365 -14.05 -11.64 -13.98
C THR A 365 -13.86 -12.48 -12.73
N ASP A 366 -13.07 -13.57 -12.83
CA ASP A 366 -12.98 -14.61 -11.81
C ASP A 366 -11.66 -14.49 -11.03
N ALA A 367 -11.77 -14.27 -9.74
CA ALA A 367 -10.64 -14.12 -8.83
C ALA A 367 -9.84 -15.44 -8.63
N ALA A 368 -10.43 -16.59 -8.96
CA ALA A 368 -9.85 -17.91 -8.74
C ALA A 368 -8.50 -18.14 -9.46
N ASP A 369 -8.24 -17.43 -10.53
CA ASP A 369 -7.03 -17.59 -11.33
C ASP A 369 -5.75 -16.96 -10.75
N TYR A 370 -5.89 -16.07 -9.75
CA TYR A 370 -4.72 -15.48 -9.07
C TYR A 370 -3.94 -16.52 -8.25
N ALA A 371 -4.65 -17.43 -7.60
CA ALA A 371 -4.04 -18.51 -6.83
C ALA A 371 -3.24 -19.49 -7.74
N GLY A 372 -3.69 -19.70 -8.98
CA GLY A 372 -2.98 -20.49 -9.98
C GLY A 372 -1.67 -19.83 -10.42
N ALA A 373 -1.70 -18.53 -10.73
CA ALA A 373 -0.52 -17.80 -11.19
C ALA A 373 0.61 -17.76 -10.14
N VAL A 374 0.28 -17.59 -8.86
CA VAL A 374 1.28 -17.61 -7.77
C VAL A 374 1.79 -19.03 -7.50
N ARG A 375 0.94 -20.07 -7.62
CA ARG A 375 1.33 -21.48 -7.42
C ARG A 375 2.16 -22.03 -8.57
N GLU A 376 1.87 -21.65 -9.80
CA GLU A 376 2.62 -22.07 -10.98
C GLU A 376 4.01 -21.42 -11.07
N SER A 377 4.19 -20.22 -10.53
CA SER A 377 5.48 -19.53 -10.51
C SER A 377 6.46 -20.07 -9.47
N SER A 378 6.08 -20.97 -8.59
CA SER A 378 7.00 -21.74 -7.76
C SER A 378 7.82 -22.77 -8.56
N ALA A 379 7.60 -22.91 -9.87
CA ALA A 379 8.54 -23.53 -10.80
C ALA A 379 9.77 -22.62 -11.01
N PRO A 380 11.00 -23.17 -11.17
CA PRO A 380 12.22 -22.38 -11.27
C PRO A 380 12.13 -21.35 -12.42
N VAL A 381 12.39 -20.10 -12.08
CA VAL A 381 12.37 -18.93 -12.99
C VAL A 381 13.29 -19.20 -14.19
N SER A 382 12.83 -18.85 -15.39
CA SER A 382 13.59 -18.98 -16.64
C SER A 382 15.00 -18.36 -16.52
N PRO A 383 16.05 -19.03 -17.00
CA PRO A 383 17.46 -18.57 -16.93
C PRO A 383 17.71 -17.17 -17.50
N ALA A 384 16.79 -16.63 -18.29
CA ALA A 384 16.91 -15.30 -18.89
C ALA A 384 16.83 -14.14 -17.87
N MET A 385 16.14 -14.33 -16.75
CA MET A 385 16.06 -13.31 -15.69
C MET A 385 17.29 -13.36 -14.76
N ASP A 386 17.84 -14.54 -14.51
CA ASP A 386 19.06 -14.67 -13.71
C ASP A 386 20.29 -14.06 -14.40
N GLN A 387 20.36 -14.12 -15.74
CA GLN A 387 21.42 -13.47 -16.52
C GLN A 387 21.39 -11.93 -16.41
N LEU A 388 20.20 -11.31 -16.26
CA LEU A 388 20.08 -9.86 -16.08
C LEU A 388 20.56 -9.42 -14.68
N VAL A 389 20.43 -10.26 -13.67
CA VAL A 389 20.95 -10.01 -12.31
C VAL A 389 22.46 -10.16 -12.28
N GLU A 390 23.04 -11.15 -12.93
CA GLU A 390 24.51 -11.35 -13.00
C GLU A 390 25.21 -10.28 -13.85
N MET A 391 24.61 -9.78 -14.92
CA MET A 391 25.19 -8.69 -15.74
C MET A 391 25.19 -7.34 -15.02
N SER A 392 24.41 -7.16 -13.95
CA SER A 392 24.39 -5.92 -13.16
C SER A 392 25.36 -5.93 -11.98
N SER A 393 26.04 -7.06 -11.71
CA SER A 393 27.01 -7.22 -10.61
C SER A 393 28.48 -7.14 -11.07
N LYS A 394 28.70 -6.84 -12.33
CA LYS A 394 30.00 -6.49 -12.91
C LYS A 394 29.98 -5.05 -13.39
#